data_825c3284604be886d13b16051359504b
#
_entry.id   825c3284604be886d13b16051359504b
#
_cell.length_a   1.000
_cell.length_b   1.000
_cell.length_c   1.000
_cell.angle_alpha   90.00
_cell.angle_beta   90.00
_cell.angle_gamma   90.00
#
_symmetry.space_group_name_H-M   'P 1'
#
loop_
_entity.id
_entity.type
_entity.pdbx_description
1 polymer ?
#
loop_
_entity_poly.entity_id
_entity_poly.type
_entity_poly.pdbx_seq_one_letter_code
_entity_poly.pdbx_strand_id
1 'polypeptide(L)'
;MGILDNKVALVTGAGSGIGLAIAQSYAKEGAKVIVSDINEEHGNQAVEKIKSEGGEASFVKADTSKAEEVEALVKSTVEIYGRLDIACNNAGIGGEANQTGDYSLEGWKKVIDINLDGVFYGCKYELTQMEKNGGGVIVNIASIHGTVAAPLSSAYTSTKHAVVGLTKNIGAEYGQKNIRCNAVGPGYIDTPLLNQLDKEHKDALIAKHPMGRLGTSEEVAELVLFLSSEKASFMTGGYYLVDGGYTAV
;
A
#
# COMPACT_ATOMS: atom_id res chain seq x y z
N MET A 1 0.31 -0.41 25.74
CA MET A 1 -0.62 -1.25 24.95
C MET A 1 -0.85 -0.50 23.65
N GLY A 2 -0.41 -1.05 22.53
CA GLY A 2 -0.52 -0.42 21.21
C GLY A 2 -1.95 -0.50 20.69
N ILE A 3 -2.28 0.34 19.70
CA ILE A 3 -3.65 0.38 19.14
C ILE A 3 -3.95 -0.82 18.22
N LEU A 4 -2.94 -1.62 17.88
CA LEU A 4 -3.04 -2.84 17.08
C LEU A 4 -2.62 -4.11 17.84
N ASP A 5 -2.59 -4.05 19.18
CA ASP A 5 -2.24 -5.22 19.99
C ASP A 5 -3.05 -6.46 19.61
N ASN A 6 -2.37 -7.60 19.48
CA ASN A 6 -2.92 -8.90 19.09
C ASN A 6 -3.50 -8.97 17.66
N LYS A 7 -3.27 -7.97 16.81
CA LYS A 7 -3.63 -8.02 15.38
C LYS A 7 -2.52 -8.64 14.56
N VAL A 8 -2.89 -9.28 13.47
CA VAL A 8 -1.98 -9.77 12.44
C VAL A 8 -2.15 -8.90 11.20
N ALA A 9 -1.05 -8.31 10.75
CA ALA A 9 -1.01 -7.42 9.60
C ALA A 9 -0.13 -7.98 8.47
N LEU A 10 -0.56 -7.80 7.23
CA LEU A 10 0.19 -8.10 6.02
C LEU A 10 0.46 -6.80 5.27
N VAL A 11 1.71 -6.56 4.85
CA VAL A 11 2.08 -5.40 4.02
C VAL A 11 2.87 -5.87 2.80
N THR A 12 2.40 -5.54 1.60
CA THR A 12 3.11 -5.85 0.34
C THR A 12 4.02 -4.71 -0.08
N GLY A 13 5.16 -5.04 -0.76
CA GLY A 13 6.20 -4.05 -1.09
C GLY A 13 6.80 -3.41 0.16
N ALA A 14 6.94 -4.20 1.23
CA ALA A 14 7.34 -3.72 2.56
C ALA A 14 8.86 -3.75 2.80
N GLY A 15 9.66 -4.09 1.79
CA GLY A 15 11.13 -4.08 1.88
C GLY A 15 11.74 -2.67 1.93
N SER A 16 11.01 -1.63 1.53
CA SER A 16 11.52 -0.25 1.49
C SER A 16 10.42 0.81 1.50
N GLY A 17 10.81 2.08 1.62
CA GLY A 17 9.95 3.24 1.44
C GLY A 17 8.67 3.22 2.29
N ILE A 18 7.54 3.54 1.67
CA ILE A 18 6.23 3.64 2.34
C ILE A 18 5.84 2.29 2.98
N GLY A 19 6.02 1.17 2.27
CA GLY A 19 5.66 -0.15 2.78
C GLY A 19 6.44 -0.54 4.04
N LEU A 20 7.74 -0.23 4.08
CA LEU A 20 8.57 -0.44 5.27
C LEU A 20 8.10 0.42 6.45
N ALA A 21 7.83 1.71 6.21
CA ALA A 21 7.34 2.61 7.27
C ALA A 21 5.98 2.14 7.83
N ILE A 22 5.07 1.65 6.97
CA ILE A 22 3.80 1.06 7.41
C ILE A 22 4.04 -0.18 8.26
N ALA A 23 4.90 -1.11 7.81
CA ALA A 23 5.21 -2.34 8.55
C ALA A 23 5.82 -2.04 9.93
N GLN A 24 6.74 -1.07 10.01
CA GLN A 24 7.32 -0.60 11.28
C GLN A 24 6.27 0.05 12.18
N SER A 25 5.41 0.92 11.64
CA SER A 25 4.32 1.57 12.39
C SER A 25 3.35 0.54 12.97
N TYR A 26 2.95 -0.47 12.20
CA TYR A 26 2.09 -1.54 12.67
C TYR A 26 2.74 -2.36 13.79
N ALA A 27 4.01 -2.74 13.63
CA ALA A 27 4.74 -3.52 14.64
C ALA A 27 4.95 -2.72 15.93
N LYS A 28 5.27 -1.44 15.84
CA LYS A 28 5.39 -0.52 16.98
C LYS A 28 4.10 -0.41 17.78
N GLU A 29 2.96 -0.51 17.11
CA GLU A 29 1.62 -0.46 17.71
C GLU A 29 1.09 -1.87 18.11
N GLY A 30 1.97 -2.87 18.15
CA GLY A 30 1.70 -4.18 18.74
C GLY A 30 1.16 -5.24 17.77
N ALA A 31 1.09 -4.96 16.47
CA ALA A 31 0.73 -5.99 15.49
C ALA A 31 1.89 -6.95 15.22
N LYS A 32 1.55 -8.21 14.92
CA LYS A 32 2.44 -9.16 14.28
C LYS A 32 2.41 -8.93 12.78
N VAL A 33 3.54 -8.68 12.16
CA VAL A 33 3.59 -8.19 10.78
C VAL A 33 4.19 -9.21 9.82
N ILE A 34 3.48 -9.54 8.75
CA ILE A 34 4.06 -10.17 7.57
C ILE A 34 4.58 -9.06 6.65
N VAL A 35 5.88 -9.01 6.50
CA VAL A 35 6.58 -8.22 5.51
C VAL A 35 6.62 -9.03 4.22
N SER A 36 6.02 -8.54 3.13
CA SER A 36 6.12 -9.20 1.83
C SER A 36 6.77 -8.28 0.81
N ASP A 37 7.70 -8.83 0.06
CA ASP A 37 8.40 -8.14 -1.03
C ASP A 37 8.88 -9.16 -2.07
N ILE A 38 9.08 -8.72 -3.31
CA ILE A 38 9.70 -9.54 -4.35
C ILE A 38 11.22 -9.68 -4.12
N ASN A 39 11.81 -8.66 -3.49
CA ASN A 39 13.23 -8.64 -3.11
C ASN A 39 13.41 -9.24 -1.71
N GLU A 40 13.97 -10.44 -1.68
CA GLU A 40 14.17 -11.21 -0.45
C GLU A 40 15.17 -10.55 0.52
N GLU A 41 16.21 -9.91 -0.01
CA GLU A 41 17.22 -9.22 0.81
C GLU A 41 16.59 -8.03 1.54
N HIS A 42 15.87 -7.16 0.82
CA HIS A 42 15.20 -6.00 1.41
C HIS A 42 14.12 -6.44 2.41
N GLY A 43 13.35 -7.50 2.10
CA GLY A 43 12.34 -8.02 3.01
C GLY A 43 12.92 -8.55 4.32
N ASN A 44 14.03 -9.29 4.26
CA ASN A 44 14.72 -9.77 5.45
C ASN A 44 15.33 -8.62 6.27
N GLN A 45 15.94 -7.62 5.62
CA GLN A 45 16.46 -6.42 6.30
C GLN A 45 15.33 -5.66 7.02
N ALA A 46 14.15 -5.55 6.39
CA ALA A 46 12.97 -4.93 7.02
C ALA A 46 12.52 -5.68 8.27
N VAL A 47 12.49 -7.01 8.23
CA VAL A 47 12.16 -7.86 9.40
C VAL A 47 13.17 -7.68 10.52
N GLU A 48 14.47 -7.71 10.22
CA GLU A 48 15.50 -7.51 11.23
C GLU A 48 15.40 -6.11 11.86
N LYS A 49 15.11 -5.09 11.08
CA LYS A 49 14.90 -3.74 11.59
C LYS A 49 13.71 -3.69 12.55
N ILE A 50 12.55 -4.23 12.18
CA ILE A 50 11.36 -4.29 13.04
C ILE A 50 11.66 -5.04 14.34
N LYS A 51 12.35 -6.19 14.27
CA LYS A 51 12.73 -6.97 15.46
C LYS A 51 13.70 -6.22 16.38
N SER A 52 14.65 -5.49 15.80
CA SER A 52 15.61 -4.69 16.58
C SER A 52 14.93 -3.54 17.33
N GLU A 53 13.78 -3.07 16.86
CA GLU A 53 12.93 -2.07 17.48
C GLU A 53 11.91 -2.68 18.49
N GLY A 54 11.98 -4.00 18.72
CA GLY A 54 11.13 -4.74 19.68
C GLY A 54 9.80 -5.22 19.09
N GLY A 55 9.57 -5.08 17.78
CA GLY A 55 8.38 -5.59 17.10
C GLY A 55 8.47 -7.08 16.74
N GLU A 56 7.34 -7.66 16.32
CA GLU A 56 7.24 -9.02 15.82
C GLU A 56 6.94 -9.02 14.31
N ALA A 57 7.85 -9.59 13.50
CA ALA A 57 7.68 -9.66 12.06
C ALA A 57 8.25 -10.95 11.47
N SER A 58 7.69 -11.39 10.35
CA SER A 58 8.19 -12.48 9.50
C SER A 58 8.15 -12.07 8.04
N PHE A 59 9.08 -12.59 7.24
CA PHE A 59 9.14 -12.33 5.81
C PHE A 59 8.48 -13.46 5.01
N VAL A 60 7.68 -13.07 4.00
CA VAL A 60 7.15 -13.99 2.98
C VAL A 60 7.37 -13.34 1.62
N LYS A 61 8.17 -13.99 0.78
CA LYS A 61 8.41 -13.54 -0.60
C LYS A 61 7.17 -13.73 -1.44
N ALA A 62 6.77 -12.72 -2.20
CA ALA A 62 5.72 -12.83 -3.21
C ALA A 62 5.88 -11.79 -4.32
N ASP A 63 5.62 -12.21 -5.55
CA ASP A 63 5.39 -11.35 -6.71
C ASP A 63 3.88 -11.08 -6.80
N THR A 64 3.46 -9.86 -6.48
CA THR A 64 2.04 -9.50 -6.46
C THR A 64 1.37 -9.54 -7.84
N SER A 65 2.14 -9.55 -8.93
CA SER A 65 1.58 -9.73 -10.28
C SER A 65 1.07 -11.14 -10.56
N LYS A 66 1.29 -12.09 -9.64
CA LYS A 66 0.92 -13.51 -9.77
C LYS A 66 -0.11 -13.92 -8.74
N ALA A 67 -1.31 -14.23 -9.20
CA ALA A 67 -2.44 -14.56 -8.33
C ALA A 67 -2.14 -15.72 -7.36
N GLU A 68 -1.44 -16.75 -7.83
CA GLU A 68 -1.06 -17.91 -7.03
C GLU A 68 -0.04 -17.59 -5.93
N GLU A 69 0.89 -16.65 -6.19
CA GLU A 69 1.84 -16.23 -5.16
C GLU A 69 1.15 -15.37 -4.09
N VAL A 70 0.16 -14.54 -4.47
CA VAL A 70 -0.64 -13.75 -3.53
C VAL A 70 -1.56 -14.65 -2.70
N GLU A 71 -2.17 -15.68 -3.29
CA GLU A 71 -2.93 -16.68 -2.54
C GLU A 71 -2.06 -17.39 -1.50
N ALA A 72 -0.87 -17.84 -1.92
CA ALA A 72 0.10 -18.48 -1.04
C ALA A 72 0.56 -17.53 0.09
N LEU A 73 0.76 -16.23 -0.19
CA LEU A 73 1.12 -15.21 0.78
C LEU A 73 0.07 -15.08 1.89
N VAL A 74 -1.21 -14.97 1.54
CA VAL A 74 -2.30 -14.89 2.52
C VAL A 74 -2.38 -16.20 3.34
N LYS A 75 -2.23 -17.35 2.70
CA LYS A 75 -2.21 -18.64 3.38
C LYS A 75 -1.04 -18.74 4.36
N SER A 76 0.18 -18.39 3.95
CA SER A 76 1.36 -18.38 4.82
C SER A 76 1.21 -17.41 5.99
N THR A 77 0.53 -16.27 5.81
CA THR A 77 0.20 -15.34 6.90
C THR A 77 -0.59 -16.04 8.00
N VAL A 78 -1.61 -16.82 7.59
CA VAL A 78 -2.45 -17.58 8.53
C VAL A 78 -1.70 -18.77 9.14
N GLU A 79 -0.85 -19.45 8.38
CA GLU A 79 -0.01 -20.54 8.89
C GLU A 79 0.98 -20.06 9.97
N ILE A 80 1.55 -18.86 9.79
CA ILE A 80 2.54 -18.29 10.72
C ILE A 80 1.88 -17.70 11.97
N TYR A 81 0.79 -16.94 11.81
CA TYR A 81 0.21 -16.14 12.90
C TYR A 81 -1.25 -16.48 13.25
N GLY A 82 -1.86 -17.46 12.58
CA GLY A 82 -3.18 -17.99 12.88
C GLY A 82 -4.37 -17.22 12.31
N ARG A 83 -4.17 -15.98 11.81
CA ARG A 83 -5.23 -15.10 11.29
C ARG A 83 -4.69 -14.02 10.36
N LEU A 84 -5.57 -13.22 9.76
CA LEU A 84 -5.24 -11.99 9.06
C LEU A 84 -6.28 -10.92 9.40
N ASP A 85 -5.89 -9.90 10.15
CA ASP A 85 -6.78 -8.82 10.58
C ASP A 85 -6.68 -7.56 9.71
N ILE A 86 -5.46 -7.27 9.24
CA ILE A 86 -5.14 -6.04 8.51
C ILE A 86 -4.31 -6.39 7.29
N ALA A 87 -4.68 -5.84 6.15
CA ALA A 87 -3.88 -5.95 4.93
C ALA A 87 -3.61 -4.55 4.36
N CYS A 88 -2.37 -4.31 3.96
CA CYS A 88 -1.98 -3.11 3.23
C CYS A 88 -1.40 -3.48 1.86
N ASN A 89 -2.17 -3.24 0.81
CA ASN A 89 -1.77 -3.45 -0.57
C ASN A 89 -0.97 -2.21 -1.04
N ASN A 90 0.36 -2.26 -0.83
CA ASN A 90 1.25 -1.15 -1.11
C ASN A 90 2.17 -1.39 -2.32
N ALA A 91 2.46 -2.64 -2.68
CA ALA A 91 3.34 -2.95 -3.81
C ALA A 91 2.92 -2.23 -5.09
N GLY A 92 3.89 -1.65 -5.80
CA GLY A 92 3.62 -0.92 -7.04
C GLY A 92 4.89 -0.37 -7.69
N ILE A 93 4.76 -0.03 -8.97
CA ILE A 93 5.83 0.57 -9.79
C ILE A 93 5.34 1.81 -10.53
N GLY A 94 6.24 2.72 -10.89
CA GLY A 94 5.92 3.93 -11.65
C GLY A 94 5.64 3.68 -13.15
N GLY A 95 6.31 2.69 -13.71
CA GLY A 95 6.27 2.41 -15.15
C GLY A 95 7.19 3.31 -15.97
N GLU A 96 6.99 3.31 -17.28
CA GLU A 96 7.73 4.13 -18.23
C GLU A 96 7.26 5.59 -18.19
N ALA A 97 8.13 6.53 -18.58
CA ALA A 97 7.81 7.95 -18.74
C ALA A 97 7.66 8.28 -20.23
N ASN A 98 6.50 8.03 -20.81
CA ASN A 98 6.20 8.25 -22.22
C ASN A 98 4.80 8.89 -22.42
N GLN A 99 4.63 9.64 -23.51
CA GLN A 99 3.29 10.06 -23.92
C GLN A 99 2.42 8.82 -24.20
N THR A 100 1.11 8.93 -24.02
CA THR A 100 0.19 7.80 -24.16
C THR A 100 0.30 7.10 -25.52
N GLY A 101 0.50 7.84 -26.61
CA GLY A 101 0.66 7.29 -27.96
C GLY A 101 1.96 6.51 -28.17
N ASP A 102 2.98 6.81 -27.38
CA ASP A 102 4.32 6.21 -27.46
C ASP A 102 4.58 5.20 -26.31
N TYR A 103 3.59 4.99 -25.43
CA TYR A 103 3.71 4.07 -24.31
C TYR A 103 3.75 2.62 -24.80
N SER A 104 4.74 1.83 -24.38
CA SER A 104 4.86 0.46 -24.85
C SER A 104 3.73 -0.43 -24.30
N LEU A 105 3.26 -1.40 -25.11
CA LEU A 105 2.25 -2.36 -24.63
C LEU A 105 2.79 -3.26 -23.51
N GLU A 106 4.07 -3.58 -23.52
CA GLU A 106 4.73 -4.34 -22.47
C GLU A 106 4.80 -3.54 -21.16
N GLY A 107 5.25 -2.28 -21.23
CA GLY A 107 5.29 -1.39 -20.07
C GLY A 107 3.91 -1.14 -19.48
N TRP A 108 2.90 -0.93 -20.33
CA TRP A 108 1.50 -0.82 -19.92
C TRP A 108 1.07 -2.06 -19.16
N LYS A 109 1.23 -3.25 -19.77
CA LYS A 109 0.83 -4.51 -19.15
C LYS A 109 1.53 -4.74 -17.81
N LYS A 110 2.83 -4.48 -17.71
CA LYS A 110 3.59 -4.63 -16.48
C LYS A 110 3.05 -3.77 -15.34
N VAL A 111 2.66 -2.51 -15.63
CA VAL A 111 2.08 -1.62 -14.62
C VAL A 111 0.69 -2.09 -14.21
N ILE A 112 -0.15 -2.54 -15.15
CA ILE A 112 -1.47 -3.11 -14.85
C ILE A 112 -1.32 -4.35 -13.96
N ASP A 113 -0.48 -5.31 -14.34
CA ASP A 113 -0.30 -6.58 -13.63
C ASP A 113 0.11 -6.36 -12.15
N ILE A 114 0.98 -5.37 -11.89
CA ILE A 114 1.46 -5.13 -10.53
C ILE A 114 0.52 -4.19 -9.75
N ASN A 115 0.18 -3.01 -10.33
CA ASN A 115 -0.47 -1.95 -9.59
C ASN A 115 -1.99 -2.11 -9.48
N LEU A 116 -2.61 -2.89 -10.36
CA LEU A 116 -4.06 -3.11 -10.38
C LEU A 116 -4.39 -4.57 -10.09
N ASP A 117 -3.92 -5.50 -10.94
CA ASP A 117 -4.24 -6.91 -10.76
C ASP A 117 -3.67 -7.44 -9.44
N GLY A 118 -2.46 -7.03 -9.08
CA GLY A 118 -1.85 -7.37 -7.79
C GLY A 118 -2.66 -6.89 -6.58
N VAL A 119 -3.19 -5.67 -6.64
CA VAL A 119 -4.10 -5.15 -5.59
C VAL A 119 -5.43 -5.92 -5.58
N PHE A 120 -5.95 -6.26 -6.76
CA PHE A 120 -7.18 -7.07 -6.86
C PHE A 120 -6.96 -8.49 -6.30
N TYR A 121 -5.84 -9.15 -6.60
CA TYR A 121 -5.51 -10.46 -6.05
C TYR A 121 -5.38 -10.40 -4.52
N GLY A 122 -4.67 -9.38 -4.00
CA GLY A 122 -4.60 -9.13 -2.57
C GLY A 122 -5.98 -9.05 -1.96
N CYS A 123 -6.79 -8.08 -2.39
CA CYS A 123 -8.15 -7.92 -1.89
C CYS A 123 -8.98 -9.21 -1.96
N LYS A 124 -8.91 -9.95 -3.06
CA LYS A 124 -9.68 -11.20 -3.26
C LYS A 124 -9.37 -12.24 -2.18
N TYR A 125 -8.10 -12.52 -1.93
CA TYR A 125 -7.72 -13.56 -0.97
C TYR A 125 -7.80 -13.08 0.47
N GLU A 126 -7.50 -11.80 0.72
CA GLU A 126 -7.65 -11.14 2.03
C GLU A 126 -9.11 -11.14 2.48
N LEU A 127 -10.05 -10.71 1.62
CA LEU A 127 -11.48 -10.73 1.90
C LEU A 127 -11.97 -12.12 2.25
N THR A 128 -11.57 -13.14 1.47
CA THR A 128 -11.92 -14.53 1.74
C THR A 128 -11.43 -15.00 3.10
N GLN A 129 -10.25 -14.58 3.53
CA GLN A 129 -9.71 -14.92 4.84
C GLN A 129 -10.35 -14.11 5.96
N MET A 130 -10.58 -12.81 5.76
CA MET A 130 -11.20 -11.93 6.75
C MET A 130 -12.66 -12.32 7.04
N GLU A 131 -13.40 -12.81 6.05
CA GLU A 131 -14.75 -13.37 6.28
C GLU A 131 -14.71 -14.56 7.25
N LYS A 132 -13.71 -15.45 7.13
CA LYS A 132 -13.52 -16.59 8.08
C LYS A 132 -13.14 -16.11 9.47
N ASN A 133 -12.45 -15.00 9.59
CA ASN A 133 -12.05 -14.40 10.87
C ASN A 133 -13.18 -13.59 11.55
N GLY A 134 -14.28 -13.31 10.84
CA GLY A 134 -15.37 -12.46 11.32
C GLY A 134 -15.15 -10.97 11.14
N GLY A 135 -14.22 -10.55 10.30
CA GLY A 135 -13.95 -9.16 9.96
C GLY A 135 -12.49 -8.86 9.69
N GLY A 136 -12.20 -7.63 9.29
CA GLY A 136 -10.85 -7.16 8.99
C GLY A 136 -10.79 -5.76 8.38
N VAL A 137 -9.59 -5.33 8.07
CA VAL A 137 -9.35 -4.02 7.44
C VAL A 137 -8.38 -4.15 6.28
N ILE A 138 -8.73 -3.59 5.13
CA ILE A 138 -7.86 -3.47 3.96
C ILE A 138 -7.57 -1.98 3.72
N VAL A 139 -6.30 -1.65 3.52
CA VAL A 139 -5.86 -0.33 3.07
C VAL A 139 -5.09 -0.47 1.77
N ASN A 140 -5.60 0.14 0.71
CA ASN A 140 -4.96 0.13 -0.61
C ASN A 140 -4.16 1.42 -0.82
N ILE A 141 -2.89 1.32 -1.17
CA ILE A 141 -2.08 2.50 -1.50
C ILE A 141 -2.34 2.88 -2.96
N ALA A 142 -3.16 3.91 -3.12
CA ALA A 142 -3.40 4.56 -4.40
C ALA A 142 -2.29 5.59 -4.71
N SER A 143 -2.63 6.84 -4.95
CA SER A 143 -1.73 7.99 -5.21
C SER A 143 -2.61 9.24 -5.38
N ILE A 144 -2.07 10.46 -5.30
CA ILE A 144 -2.74 11.66 -5.86
C ILE A 144 -3.22 11.41 -7.29
N HIS A 145 -2.51 10.56 -8.04
CA HIS A 145 -2.88 10.13 -9.39
C HIS A 145 -4.04 9.13 -9.45
N GLY A 146 -4.74 8.93 -8.35
CA GLY A 146 -6.10 8.36 -8.29
C GLY A 146 -7.19 9.41 -8.48
N THR A 147 -6.82 10.70 -8.59
CA THR A 147 -7.75 11.82 -8.78
C THR A 147 -7.29 12.83 -9.83
N VAL A 148 -5.97 13.02 -10.00
CA VAL A 148 -5.39 13.94 -10.99
C VAL A 148 -4.46 13.21 -11.95
N ALA A 149 -4.25 13.78 -13.13
CA ALA A 149 -3.36 13.21 -14.13
C ALA A 149 -1.87 13.34 -13.74
N ALA A 150 -1.07 12.38 -14.19
CA ALA A 150 0.38 12.48 -14.28
C ALA A 150 0.79 12.44 -15.75
N PRO A 151 1.20 13.56 -16.36
CA PRO A 151 1.74 13.53 -17.71
C PRO A 151 2.86 12.49 -17.83
N LEU A 152 2.93 11.81 -18.97
CA LEU A 152 3.89 10.73 -19.26
C LEU A 152 3.71 9.43 -18.46
N SER A 153 2.65 9.29 -17.63
CA SER A 153 2.44 8.14 -16.74
C SER A 153 1.01 7.58 -16.90
N SER A 154 0.54 7.39 -18.13
CA SER A 154 -0.85 6.97 -18.38
C SER A 154 -1.22 5.63 -17.74
N ALA A 155 -0.33 4.63 -17.78
CA ALA A 155 -0.58 3.34 -17.14
C ALA A 155 -0.70 3.47 -15.63
N TYR A 156 0.24 4.18 -14.98
CA TYR A 156 0.20 4.42 -13.53
C TYR A 156 -1.07 5.17 -13.11
N THR A 157 -1.38 6.28 -13.78
CA THR A 157 -2.59 7.07 -13.51
C THR A 157 -3.85 6.22 -13.63
N SER A 158 -3.96 5.43 -14.70
CA SER A 158 -5.11 4.55 -14.92
C SER A 158 -5.27 3.52 -13.79
N THR A 159 -4.15 2.87 -13.37
CA THR A 159 -4.21 1.89 -12.27
C THR A 159 -4.61 2.53 -10.94
N LYS A 160 -4.10 3.72 -10.64
CA LYS A 160 -4.40 4.38 -9.36
C LYS A 160 -5.83 4.89 -9.27
N HIS A 161 -6.43 5.34 -10.38
CA HIS A 161 -7.87 5.61 -10.47
C HIS A 161 -8.69 4.32 -10.28
N ALA A 162 -8.27 3.22 -10.92
CA ALA A 162 -8.96 1.93 -10.79
C ALA A 162 -8.92 1.38 -9.36
N VAL A 163 -7.80 1.51 -8.64
CA VAL A 163 -7.67 1.12 -7.23
C VAL A 163 -8.64 1.89 -6.34
N VAL A 164 -8.84 3.19 -6.60
CA VAL A 164 -9.86 3.98 -5.87
C VAL A 164 -11.27 3.45 -6.15
N GLY A 165 -11.58 3.11 -7.41
CA GLY A 165 -12.86 2.49 -7.77
C GLY A 165 -13.08 1.14 -7.09
N LEU A 166 -12.08 0.25 -7.14
CA LEU A 166 -12.10 -1.05 -6.47
C LEU A 166 -12.34 -0.92 -4.96
N THR A 167 -11.65 0.02 -4.31
CA THR A 167 -11.78 0.28 -2.88
C THR A 167 -13.22 0.69 -2.50
N LYS A 168 -13.86 1.57 -3.29
CA LYS A 168 -15.25 1.99 -3.07
C LYS A 168 -16.20 0.81 -3.17
N ASN A 169 -16.01 -0.04 -4.18
CA ASN A 169 -16.83 -1.22 -4.40
C ASN A 169 -16.75 -2.20 -3.23
N ILE A 170 -15.52 -2.53 -2.78
CA ILE A 170 -15.30 -3.42 -1.63
C ILE A 170 -15.93 -2.83 -0.37
N GLY A 171 -15.75 -1.52 -0.11
CA GLY A 171 -16.37 -0.86 1.04
C GLY A 171 -17.91 -0.96 1.07
N ALA A 172 -18.53 -0.89 -0.10
CA ALA A 172 -19.98 -1.05 -0.24
C ALA A 172 -20.45 -2.51 -0.06
N GLU A 173 -19.68 -3.48 -0.58
CA GLU A 173 -20.06 -4.90 -0.56
C GLU A 173 -19.83 -5.58 0.80
N TYR A 174 -18.77 -5.19 1.52
CA TYR A 174 -18.28 -5.94 2.67
C TYR A 174 -18.51 -5.26 4.03
N GLY A 175 -19.07 -4.05 4.06
CA GLY A 175 -19.35 -3.34 5.30
C GLY A 175 -20.20 -4.13 6.31
N GLN A 176 -21.24 -4.83 5.84
CA GLN A 176 -22.10 -5.66 6.70
C GLN A 176 -21.39 -6.94 7.20
N LYS A 177 -20.26 -7.30 6.60
CA LYS A 177 -19.41 -8.44 7.02
C LYS A 177 -18.31 -8.02 7.99
N ASN A 178 -18.40 -6.80 8.55
CA ASN A 178 -17.39 -6.24 9.44
C ASN A 178 -15.99 -6.14 8.79
N ILE A 179 -15.95 -5.88 7.46
CA ILE A 179 -14.71 -5.64 6.74
C ILE A 179 -14.75 -4.23 6.19
N ARG A 180 -13.71 -3.45 6.51
CA ARG A 180 -13.52 -2.09 6.01
C ARG A 180 -12.43 -2.08 4.93
N CYS A 181 -12.64 -1.30 3.88
CA CYS A 181 -11.64 -1.11 2.82
C CYS A 181 -11.53 0.38 2.52
N ASN A 182 -10.33 0.94 2.62
CA ASN A 182 -10.05 2.34 2.34
C ASN A 182 -8.81 2.48 1.45
N ALA A 183 -8.72 3.58 0.72
CA ALA A 183 -7.55 3.93 -0.08
C ALA A 183 -6.83 5.16 0.50
N VAL A 184 -5.50 5.13 0.46
CA VAL A 184 -4.65 6.28 0.78
C VAL A 184 -4.00 6.78 -0.51
N GLY A 185 -4.01 8.09 -0.71
CA GLY A 185 -3.42 8.77 -1.87
C GLY A 185 -2.23 9.63 -1.47
N PRO A 186 -1.01 9.08 -1.43
CA PRO A 186 0.18 9.88 -1.18
C PRO A 186 0.45 10.86 -2.32
N GLY A 187 0.96 12.05 -1.98
CA GLY A 187 1.65 12.93 -2.90
C GLY A 187 3.02 12.38 -3.30
N TYR A 188 3.95 13.26 -3.66
CA TYR A 188 5.34 12.84 -3.85
C TYR A 188 6.03 12.71 -2.49
N ILE A 189 6.48 11.50 -2.20
CA ILE A 189 7.08 11.09 -0.92
C ILE A 189 8.58 10.85 -1.13
N ASP A 190 9.42 11.38 -0.23
CA ASP A 190 10.87 11.17 -0.28
C ASP A 190 11.19 9.70 0.06
N THR A 191 11.39 8.92 -1.00
CA THR A 191 11.62 7.48 -0.96
C THR A 191 12.81 7.13 -1.83
N PRO A 192 13.41 5.93 -1.69
CA PRO A 192 14.47 5.46 -2.58
C PRO A 192 14.10 5.54 -4.07
N LEU A 193 12.83 5.45 -4.43
CA LEU A 193 12.35 5.61 -5.80
C LEU A 193 12.63 7.02 -6.34
N LEU A 194 12.39 8.07 -5.55
CA LEU A 194 12.63 9.46 -5.96
C LEU A 194 14.10 9.88 -5.80
N ASN A 195 14.92 9.11 -5.10
CA ASN A 195 16.36 9.39 -4.96
C ASN A 195 17.14 9.22 -6.28
N GLN A 196 16.54 8.60 -7.29
CA GLN A 196 17.11 8.49 -8.63
C GLN A 196 16.94 9.76 -9.47
N LEU A 197 16.08 10.69 -9.05
CA LEU A 197 15.86 11.96 -9.73
C LEU A 197 16.98 12.95 -9.39
N ASP A 198 17.39 13.72 -10.38
CA ASP A 198 18.29 14.85 -10.15
C ASP A 198 17.61 15.96 -9.33
N LYS A 199 18.42 16.94 -8.92
CA LYS A 199 17.96 18.04 -8.07
C LYS A 199 16.89 18.88 -8.74
N GLU A 200 17.00 19.15 -10.04
CA GLU A 200 16.06 20.02 -10.78
C GLU A 200 14.65 19.37 -10.82
N HIS A 201 14.59 18.07 -11.13
CA HIS A 201 13.33 17.33 -11.11
C HIS A 201 12.74 17.25 -9.69
N LYS A 202 13.57 17.03 -8.66
CA LYS A 202 13.08 17.04 -7.26
C LYS A 202 12.51 18.43 -6.88
N ASP A 203 13.22 19.51 -7.19
CA ASP A 203 12.78 20.87 -6.89
C ASP A 203 11.45 21.19 -7.62
N ALA A 204 11.29 20.72 -8.85
CA ALA A 204 10.04 20.86 -9.60
C ALA A 204 8.87 20.09 -8.97
N LEU A 205 9.12 18.91 -8.39
CA LEU A 205 8.10 18.16 -7.63
C LEU A 205 7.74 18.88 -6.32
N ILE A 206 8.74 19.38 -5.59
CA ILE A 206 8.54 20.15 -4.36
C ILE A 206 7.65 21.37 -4.61
N ALA A 207 7.95 22.12 -5.70
CA ALA A 207 7.20 23.34 -6.04
C ALA A 207 5.71 23.09 -6.34
N LYS A 208 5.30 21.87 -6.64
CA LYS A 208 3.90 21.48 -6.84
C LYS A 208 3.13 21.28 -5.53
N HIS A 209 3.82 21.22 -4.38
CA HIS A 209 3.18 21.04 -3.08
C HIS A 209 3.07 22.39 -2.36
N PRO A 210 1.87 22.85 -1.98
CA PRO A 210 1.69 24.06 -1.18
C PRO A 210 2.49 24.05 0.13
N MET A 211 2.76 22.88 0.73
CA MET A 211 3.61 22.78 1.91
C MET A 211 5.11 22.97 1.63
N GLY A 212 5.55 23.13 0.38
CA GLY A 212 6.92 23.46 -0.01
C GLY A 212 7.95 22.35 0.24
N ARG A 213 7.50 21.10 0.36
CA ARG A 213 8.37 19.92 0.56
C ARG A 213 7.72 18.65 0.04
N LEU A 214 8.52 17.60 -0.11
CA LEU A 214 8.00 16.25 -0.25
C LEU A 214 7.44 15.76 1.10
N GLY A 215 6.52 14.79 1.05
CA GLY A 215 6.09 14.05 2.23
C GLY A 215 7.14 13.03 2.66
N THR A 216 6.99 12.47 3.86
CA THR A 216 7.80 11.34 4.32
C THR A 216 6.99 10.04 4.32
N SER A 217 7.68 8.90 4.31
CA SER A 217 7.01 7.60 4.39
C SER A 217 6.23 7.43 5.70
N GLU A 218 6.72 8.00 6.78
CA GLU A 218 6.09 7.99 8.11
C GLU A 218 4.78 8.77 8.11
N GLU A 219 4.71 9.92 7.43
CA GLU A 219 3.45 10.69 7.32
C GLU A 219 2.34 9.89 6.62
N VAL A 220 2.70 9.09 5.63
CA VAL A 220 1.75 8.17 4.98
C VAL A 220 1.38 7.03 5.94
N ALA A 221 2.37 6.45 6.63
CA ALA A 221 2.16 5.34 7.56
C ALA A 221 1.22 5.72 8.72
N GLU A 222 1.26 6.94 9.22
CA GLU A 222 0.36 7.43 10.27
C GLU A 222 -1.12 7.41 9.83
N LEU A 223 -1.43 7.84 8.62
CA LEU A 223 -2.81 7.75 8.10
C LEU A 223 -3.22 6.29 7.89
N VAL A 224 -2.34 5.46 7.35
CA VAL A 224 -2.59 4.03 7.15
C VAL A 224 -2.85 3.35 8.49
N LEU A 225 -2.06 3.65 9.52
CA LEU A 225 -2.26 3.15 10.88
C LEU A 225 -3.62 3.58 11.45
N PHE A 226 -3.98 4.86 11.33
CA PHE A 226 -5.29 5.34 11.76
C PHE A 226 -6.43 4.59 11.08
N LEU A 227 -6.40 4.45 9.76
CA LEU A 227 -7.43 3.75 9.00
C LEU A 227 -7.52 2.26 9.36
N SER A 228 -6.41 1.65 9.77
CA SER A 228 -6.34 0.25 10.19
C SER A 228 -6.87 0.01 11.59
N SER A 229 -7.00 1.05 12.40
CA SER A 229 -7.41 0.96 13.81
C SER A 229 -8.92 1.06 14.00
N GLU A 230 -9.39 0.75 15.22
CA GLU A 230 -10.78 0.94 15.65
C GLU A 230 -11.20 2.43 15.69
N LYS A 231 -10.25 3.38 15.68
CA LYS A 231 -10.54 4.81 15.60
C LYS A 231 -11.20 5.19 14.28
N ALA A 232 -11.04 4.37 13.23
CA ALA A 232 -11.65 4.54 11.92
C ALA A 232 -12.85 3.58 11.69
N SER A 233 -13.50 3.10 12.76
CA SER A 233 -14.54 2.06 12.70
C SER A 233 -15.75 2.38 11.80
N PHE A 234 -16.03 3.65 11.52
CA PHE A 234 -17.11 4.08 10.64
C PHE A 234 -16.62 4.57 9.27
N MET A 235 -15.38 4.19 8.88
CA MET A 235 -14.74 4.63 7.64
C MET A 235 -14.49 3.42 6.72
N THR A 236 -15.26 3.35 5.62
CA THR A 236 -15.08 2.33 4.57
C THR A 236 -15.42 2.92 3.21
N GLY A 237 -14.80 2.45 2.14
CA GLY A 237 -14.96 2.95 0.77
C GLY A 237 -14.36 4.34 0.53
N GLY A 238 -13.66 4.90 1.51
CA GLY A 238 -13.05 6.22 1.44
C GLY A 238 -11.74 6.23 0.68
N TYR A 239 -11.41 7.40 0.13
CA TYR A 239 -10.10 7.72 -0.45
C TYR A 239 -9.55 8.97 0.21
N TYR A 240 -8.41 8.85 0.87
CA TYR A 240 -7.83 9.88 1.74
C TYR A 240 -6.45 10.29 1.26
N LEU A 241 -6.24 11.58 1.09
CA LEU A 241 -5.00 12.15 0.56
C LEU A 241 -4.00 12.48 1.69
N VAL A 242 -2.72 12.24 1.42
CA VAL A 242 -1.56 12.72 2.20
C VAL A 242 -0.61 13.35 1.20
N ASP A 243 -0.87 14.59 0.79
CA ASP A 243 -0.32 15.16 -0.43
C ASP A 243 0.25 16.58 -0.28
N GLY A 244 0.33 17.10 0.93
CA GLY A 244 0.85 18.44 1.18
C GLY A 244 0.09 19.55 0.43
N GLY A 245 -1.18 19.29 0.08
CA GLY A 245 -2.04 20.21 -0.66
C GLY A 245 -1.90 20.15 -2.19
N TYR A 246 -1.17 19.18 -2.74
CA TYR A 246 -0.95 19.04 -4.19
C TYR A 246 -2.24 19.05 -5.00
N THR A 247 -3.29 18.39 -4.53
CA THR A 247 -4.57 18.31 -5.25
C THR A 247 -5.57 19.40 -4.89
N ALA A 248 -5.21 20.31 -4.00
CA ALA A 248 -6.08 21.40 -3.55
C ALA A 248 -5.95 22.68 -4.42
N VAL A 249 -4.98 22.74 -5.31
CA VAL A 249 -4.65 23.90 -6.18
C VAL A 249 -4.65 23.52 -7.65
#